data_3505927747f6c837454a9a4d5fbc8e5c
#
_entry.id   3505927747f6c837454a9a4d5fbc8e5c
#
_cell.length_a   1.000
_cell.length_b   1.000
_cell.length_c   1.000
_cell.angle_alpha   90.00
_cell.angle_beta   90.00
_cell.angle_gamma   90.00
#
_symmetry.space_group_name_H-M   'P 1'
#
loop_
_entity.id
_entity.type
_entity.pdbx_description
1 polymer ?
#
loop_
_entity_poly.entity_id
_entity_poly.type
_entity_poly.pdbx_seq_one_letter_code
_entity_poly.pdbx_strand_id
1 'polypeptide(L)'
;MARKDTVNALIRRGVSAKVSEAIANANFKIGDLKKTPFEIICRYVSEEDAQDLLNKIGAKKIRLGEIQPVAKPKAAPREKEEKKPKVRRTDLVIPKKVKDLTAGEKKIAEVLGKKGYTLPRKIIEELAQYQGNLKLKAKDLEKVIDMVVEQYDIHTIDPNESIGIVSAQSIGEPGTQMTMRTFHYAGVAEISVTLGLPRLIEIVDARRIPSTPMMTVYLKDGKDDATHAKKVASTLEETGMLDIADVNTDVDGMKIVIILNKKKLQEKGMSMDNVVMALKKERRLKAVVERDGDNITIKPETATFRKLQQVFEIVRECRIRGIEGIKKAVIKKVDDEFVVYTEGSNLAKMLEHDDVDPKRTTTNSIIEISQVLGIEAARKSIIDEAAHTLDEQGLTVDKRHIMLVADMMSNDGDVKAIGRHGISGRKSSVLARAAFEITSTHLLKAGITGETDHLDGVAENIIVGQPVTVGTGAVNLIYSPAAAKKKRD
;
A
#
# COMPACT_ATOMS: atom_id res chain seq x y z
N MET A 1 -16.89 -7.02 33.95
CA MET A 1 -16.55 -6.06 35.03
C MET A 1 -17.39 -4.78 34.97
N ALA A 2 -17.58 -4.13 33.84
CA ALA A 2 -18.29 -2.83 33.77
C ALA A 2 -19.76 -2.78 34.22
N ARG A 3 -20.54 -3.85 34.12
CA ARG A 3 -21.96 -3.85 34.50
C ARG A 3 -22.19 -3.84 36.02
N LYS A 4 -21.49 -4.68 36.77
CA LYS A 4 -21.58 -4.74 38.25
C LYS A 4 -21.13 -3.44 38.91
N ASP A 5 -20.12 -2.79 38.34
CA ASP A 5 -19.62 -1.50 38.84
C ASP A 5 -20.63 -0.37 38.65
N THR A 6 -21.36 -0.36 37.53
CA THR A 6 -22.44 0.63 37.29
C THR A 6 -23.60 0.43 38.23
N VAL A 7 -24.04 -0.80 38.46
CA VAL A 7 -25.10 -1.14 39.43
C VAL A 7 -24.72 -0.67 40.83
N ASN A 8 -23.54 -1.05 41.30
CA ASN A 8 -23.07 -0.69 42.65
C ASN A 8 -22.92 0.85 42.81
N ALA A 9 -22.50 1.54 41.77
CA ALA A 9 -22.37 2.99 41.82
C ALA A 9 -23.70 3.73 41.80
N LEU A 10 -24.73 3.19 41.19
CA LEU A 10 -26.11 3.71 41.21
C LEU A 10 -26.79 3.44 42.57
N ILE A 11 -26.64 2.23 43.12
CA ILE A 11 -27.17 1.89 44.46
C ILE A 11 -26.55 2.76 45.56
N ARG A 12 -25.25 3.04 45.49
CA ARG A 12 -24.58 3.97 46.41
C ARG A 12 -25.15 5.39 46.38
N ARG A 13 -25.79 5.78 45.30
CA ARG A 13 -26.48 7.09 45.12
C ARG A 13 -27.97 7.04 45.50
N GLY A 14 -28.41 5.93 46.04
CA GLY A 14 -29.77 5.77 46.53
C GLY A 14 -30.79 5.39 45.44
N VAL A 15 -30.34 4.94 44.25
CA VAL A 15 -31.24 4.44 43.21
C VAL A 15 -31.67 3.02 43.55
N SER A 16 -32.94 2.63 43.29
CA SER A 16 -33.44 1.30 43.60
C SER A 16 -32.67 0.22 42.81
N ALA A 17 -32.50 -0.97 43.39
CA ALA A 17 -31.75 -2.07 42.77
C ALA A 17 -32.36 -2.47 41.42
N LYS A 18 -33.68 -2.53 41.28
CA LYS A 18 -34.36 -2.85 40.03
C LYS A 18 -34.08 -1.87 38.91
N VAL A 19 -34.08 -0.57 39.20
CA VAL A 19 -33.76 0.50 38.22
C VAL A 19 -32.27 0.48 37.85
N SER A 20 -31.40 0.23 38.82
CA SER A 20 -29.96 0.14 38.60
C SER A 20 -29.59 -1.03 37.69
N GLU A 21 -30.23 -2.18 37.84
CA GLU A 21 -30.04 -3.35 36.97
C GLU A 21 -30.61 -3.12 35.56
N ALA A 22 -31.80 -2.52 35.43
CA ALA A 22 -32.39 -2.19 34.14
C ALA A 22 -31.49 -1.27 33.31
N ILE A 23 -30.95 -0.23 33.92
CA ILE A 23 -30.04 0.72 33.29
C ILE A 23 -28.67 0.08 32.91
N ALA A 24 -28.15 -0.77 33.80
CA ALA A 24 -26.89 -1.48 33.50
C ALA A 24 -27.05 -2.55 32.40
N ASN A 25 -28.22 -3.20 32.31
CA ASN A 25 -28.57 -4.14 31.24
C ASN A 25 -28.73 -3.41 29.89
N ALA A 26 -29.20 -2.18 29.90
CA ALA A 26 -29.23 -1.30 28.73
C ALA A 26 -27.85 -0.70 28.35
N ASN A 27 -26.75 -1.13 29.00
CA ASN A 27 -25.37 -0.69 28.77
C ASN A 27 -25.09 0.79 29.03
N PHE A 28 -25.92 1.51 29.76
CA PHE A 28 -25.64 2.90 30.11
C PHE A 28 -24.63 3.00 31.26
N LYS A 29 -23.63 3.84 31.09
CA LYS A 29 -22.72 4.28 32.14
C LYS A 29 -23.26 5.56 32.80
N ILE A 30 -22.86 5.86 34.02
CA ILE A 30 -23.33 7.06 34.76
C ILE A 30 -23.00 8.35 33.99
N GLY A 31 -21.88 8.40 33.27
CA GLY A 31 -21.49 9.55 32.43
C GLY A 31 -22.41 9.74 31.23
N ASP A 32 -22.87 8.65 30.64
CA ASP A 32 -23.74 8.65 29.47
C ASP A 32 -25.16 9.07 29.84
N LEU A 33 -25.65 8.65 31.00
CA LEU A 33 -26.98 9.02 31.53
C LEU A 33 -27.15 10.53 31.68
N LYS A 34 -26.09 11.26 31.99
CA LYS A 34 -26.12 12.72 32.06
C LYS A 34 -26.30 13.44 30.70
N LYS A 35 -26.07 12.73 29.61
CA LYS A 35 -26.15 13.25 28.23
C LYS A 35 -27.31 12.64 27.43
N THR A 36 -27.94 11.60 27.94
CA THR A 36 -29.00 10.86 27.26
C THR A 36 -30.34 11.59 27.43
N PRO A 37 -31.10 11.80 26.33
CA PRO A 37 -32.44 12.35 26.41
C PRO A 37 -33.37 11.54 27.32
N PHE A 38 -34.25 12.26 28.02
CA PHE A 38 -35.19 11.67 29.00
C PHE A 38 -36.07 10.57 28.39
N GLU A 39 -36.58 10.79 27.18
CA GLU A 39 -37.43 9.88 26.44
C GLU A 39 -36.74 8.53 26.13
N ILE A 40 -35.42 8.52 25.99
CA ILE A 40 -34.64 7.29 25.77
C ILE A 40 -34.50 6.51 27.07
N ILE A 41 -34.34 7.21 28.20
CA ILE A 41 -34.27 6.56 29.53
C ILE A 41 -35.63 5.94 29.90
N CYS A 42 -36.73 6.59 29.59
CA CYS A 42 -38.10 6.11 29.82
C CYS A 42 -38.47 4.87 29.00
N ARG A 43 -37.68 4.47 28.02
CA ARG A 43 -37.85 3.17 27.32
C ARG A 43 -37.46 1.95 28.17
N TYR A 44 -36.64 2.16 29.21
CA TYR A 44 -36.08 1.08 30.02
C TYR A 44 -36.57 1.10 31.46
N VAL A 45 -37.16 2.24 31.92
CA VAL A 45 -37.62 2.46 33.31
C VAL A 45 -38.87 3.31 33.25
N SER A 46 -39.73 3.24 34.30
CA SER A 46 -40.91 4.11 34.36
C SER A 46 -40.57 5.60 34.41
N GLU A 47 -41.48 6.48 34.01
CA GLU A 47 -41.22 7.92 33.99
C GLU A 47 -40.86 8.48 35.37
N GLU A 48 -41.49 7.98 36.42
CA GLU A 48 -41.22 8.40 37.82
C GLU A 48 -39.82 7.95 38.26
N ASP A 49 -39.46 6.70 37.97
CA ASP A 49 -38.14 6.17 38.28
C ASP A 49 -37.03 6.82 37.47
N ALA A 50 -37.29 7.20 36.22
CA ALA A 50 -36.32 7.92 35.35
C ALA A 50 -36.08 9.34 35.89
N GLN A 51 -37.11 10.00 36.41
CA GLN A 51 -36.98 11.33 37.02
C GLN A 51 -36.21 11.25 38.35
N ASP A 52 -36.48 10.27 39.19
CA ASP A 52 -35.78 10.02 40.46
C ASP A 52 -34.30 9.65 40.18
N LEU A 53 -34.05 8.83 39.18
CA LEU A 53 -32.70 8.50 38.70
C LEU A 53 -31.90 9.73 38.32
N LEU A 54 -32.44 10.62 37.47
CA LEU A 54 -31.77 11.84 37.04
C LEU A 54 -31.50 12.80 38.19
N ASN A 55 -32.44 12.95 39.12
CA ASN A 55 -32.25 13.78 40.30
C ASN A 55 -31.12 13.27 41.20
N LYS A 56 -31.05 11.93 41.43
CA LYS A 56 -30.01 11.31 42.27
C LYS A 56 -28.61 11.30 41.62
N ILE A 57 -28.54 11.36 40.26
CA ILE A 57 -27.29 11.49 39.53
C ILE A 57 -26.86 12.96 39.37
N GLY A 58 -27.77 13.91 39.68
CA GLY A 58 -27.52 15.35 39.50
C GLY A 58 -27.47 15.74 38.00
N ALA A 59 -28.35 15.13 37.18
CA ALA A 59 -28.44 15.41 35.75
C ALA A 59 -29.75 16.17 35.44
N LYS A 60 -29.67 17.17 34.55
CA LYS A 60 -30.84 17.89 34.06
C LYS A 60 -31.64 17.07 33.05
N LYS A 61 -32.95 17.22 33.04
CA LYS A 61 -33.85 16.58 32.07
C LYS A 61 -33.62 17.20 30.69
N ILE A 62 -33.07 16.43 29.75
CA ILE A 62 -32.80 16.87 28.36
C ILE A 62 -33.92 16.24 27.51
N ARG A 63 -34.65 17.07 26.72
CA ARG A 63 -35.64 16.60 25.73
C ARG A 63 -35.01 16.33 24.38
N LEU A 64 -35.57 15.44 23.57
CA LEU A 64 -35.02 15.00 22.26
C LEU A 64 -34.84 16.15 21.25
N GLY A 65 -35.45 17.30 21.44
CA GLY A 65 -35.30 18.51 20.59
C GLY A 65 -34.22 19.52 21.04
N GLU A 66 -33.59 19.31 22.21
CA GLU A 66 -32.68 20.30 22.81
C GLU A 66 -31.18 19.97 22.64
N ILE A 67 -30.85 18.97 21.84
CA ILE A 67 -29.44 18.59 21.60
C ILE A 67 -28.85 19.54 20.55
N GLN A 68 -28.28 20.66 21.01
CA GLN A 68 -27.34 21.43 20.19
C GLN A 68 -26.04 20.63 20.01
N PRO A 69 -25.44 20.60 18.81
CA PRO A 69 -24.14 19.91 18.62
C PRO A 69 -23.09 20.55 19.53
N VAL A 70 -22.51 19.76 20.40
CA VAL A 70 -21.47 20.17 21.34
C VAL A 70 -20.32 20.77 20.57
N ALA A 71 -20.12 22.08 20.70
CA ALA A 71 -18.95 22.78 20.18
C ALA A 71 -17.68 22.20 20.81
N LYS A 72 -16.74 21.78 19.98
CA LYS A 72 -15.43 21.32 20.44
C LYS A 72 -14.74 22.39 21.28
N PRO A 73 -14.08 22.05 22.40
CA PRO A 73 -13.39 23.02 23.24
C PRO A 73 -12.33 23.77 22.42
N LYS A 74 -12.35 25.11 22.49
CA LYS A 74 -11.35 25.97 21.86
C LYS A 74 -9.99 25.69 22.50
N ALA A 75 -9.06 25.19 21.70
CA ALA A 75 -7.66 25.07 22.09
C ALA A 75 -7.04 26.48 22.24
N ALA A 76 -6.20 26.65 23.25
CA ALA A 76 -5.43 27.86 23.50
C ALA A 76 -4.59 28.26 22.26
N PRO A 77 -4.32 29.55 22.02
CA PRO A 77 -3.59 30.01 20.84
C PRO A 77 -2.16 29.49 20.87
N ARG A 78 -1.85 28.58 19.94
CA ARG A 78 -0.46 28.22 19.60
C ARG A 78 0.08 29.21 18.59
N GLU A 79 1.28 29.68 18.82
CA GLU A 79 2.04 30.51 17.89
C GLU A 79 2.04 29.89 16.48
N LYS A 80 1.88 30.76 15.49
CA LYS A 80 1.76 30.39 14.08
C LYS A 80 3.13 29.94 13.56
N GLU A 81 3.42 28.64 13.60
CA GLU A 81 4.34 28.06 12.63
C GLU A 81 3.67 28.14 11.25
N GLU A 82 4.37 28.68 10.27
CA GLU A 82 3.94 28.74 8.88
C GLU A 82 3.67 27.33 8.38
N LYS A 83 2.40 27.00 8.22
CA LYS A 83 1.97 25.72 7.69
C LYS A 83 2.29 25.68 6.19
N LYS A 84 3.25 24.86 5.79
CA LYS A 84 3.35 24.41 4.40
C LYS A 84 1.95 23.97 3.92
N PRO A 85 1.51 24.33 2.70
CA PRO A 85 0.17 24.03 2.24
C PRO A 85 -0.07 22.51 2.26
N LYS A 86 -0.99 22.04 3.09
CA LYS A 86 -1.49 20.67 3.02
C LYS A 86 -2.20 20.53 1.69
N VAL A 87 -1.66 19.76 0.78
CA VAL A 87 -2.35 19.31 -0.44
C VAL A 87 -3.68 18.71 0.01
N ARG A 88 -4.77 19.38 -0.29
CA ARG A 88 -6.11 18.85 -0.01
C ARG A 88 -6.35 17.72 -1.00
N ARG A 89 -6.88 16.58 -0.55
CA ARG A 89 -7.31 15.50 -1.44
C ARG A 89 -8.34 15.93 -2.51
N THR A 90 -8.87 17.14 -2.40
CA THR A 90 -9.74 17.78 -3.40
C THR A 90 -8.97 18.31 -4.61
N ASP A 91 -7.64 18.35 -4.58
CA ASP A 91 -6.80 18.67 -5.74
C ASP A 91 -6.42 17.41 -6.56
N LEU A 92 -7.06 16.28 -6.28
CA LEU A 92 -7.12 15.17 -7.22
C LEU A 92 -7.67 15.75 -8.53
N VAL A 93 -6.79 15.84 -9.51
CA VAL A 93 -7.11 16.24 -10.87
C VAL A 93 -8.25 15.32 -11.33
N ILE A 94 -9.48 15.79 -11.19
CA ILE A 94 -10.61 15.19 -11.91
C ILE A 94 -10.14 15.16 -13.37
N PRO A 95 -10.11 14.00 -14.02
CA PRO A 95 -9.62 13.91 -15.38
C PRO A 95 -10.38 14.96 -16.19
N LYS A 96 -9.65 16.00 -16.58
CA LYS A 96 -10.19 17.06 -17.42
C LYS A 96 -10.87 16.36 -18.59
N LYS A 97 -12.08 16.78 -18.92
CA LYS A 97 -12.88 16.41 -20.08
C LYS A 97 -12.02 15.73 -21.16
N VAL A 98 -12.46 14.58 -21.64
CA VAL A 98 -11.81 13.86 -22.73
C VAL A 98 -11.31 14.90 -23.72
N LYS A 99 -9.99 15.00 -23.87
CA LYS A 99 -9.37 16.00 -24.77
C LYS A 99 -10.00 15.83 -26.14
N ASP A 100 -10.44 16.92 -26.73
CA ASP A 100 -10.94 16.90 -28.11
C ASP A 100 -9.87 16.32 -29.02
N LEU A 101 -10.28 15.54 -30.03
CA LEU A 101 -9.38 14.94 -31.00
C LEU A 101 -8.57 16.04 -31.71
N THR A 102 -7.26 15.86 -31.79
CA THR A 102 -6.36 16.74 -32.56
C THR A 102 -6.70 16.67 -34.05
N ALA A 103 -6.21 17.63 -34.83
CA ALA A 103 -6.47 17.65 -36.29
C ALA A 103 -5.95 16.39 -37.02
N GLY A 104 -4.83 15.81 -36.54
CA GLY A 104 -4.29 14.55 -37.04
C GLY A 104 -5.18 13.35 -36.70
N GLU A 105 -5.60 13.27 -35.44
CA GLU A 105 -6.48 12.21 -34.96
C GLU A 105 -7.84 12.22 -35.68
N LYS A 106 -8.41 13.41 -35.95
CA LYS A 106 -9.66 13.55 -36.72
C LYS A 106 -9.53 12.97 -38.13
N LYS A 107 -8.46 13.24 -38.85
CA LYS A 107 -8.20 12.69 -40.20
C LYS A 107 -8.13 11.17 -40.17
N ILE A 108 -7.43 10.60 -39.20
CA ILE A 108 -7.33 9.13 -39.05
C ILE A 108 -8.70 8.55 -38.71
N ALA A 109 -9.43 9.17 -37.77
CA ALA A 109 -10.76 8.75 -37.37
C ALA A 109 -11.77 8.80 -38.58
N GLU A 110 -11.67 9.80 -39.47
CA GLU A 110 -12.47 9.88 -40.68
C GLU A 110 -12.14 8.74 -41.66
N VAL A 111 -10.86 8.39 -41.83
CA VAL A 111 -10.45 7.27 -42.70
C VAL A 111 -10.94 5.95 -42.11
N LEU A 112 -10.81 5.75 -40.81
CA LEU A 112 -11.33 4.56 -40.10
C LEU A 112 -12.87 4.47 -40.24
N GLY A 113 -13.59 5.59 -40.05
CA GLY A 113 -15.04 5.65 -40.20
C GLY A 113 -15.53 5.33 -41.61
N LYS A 114 -14.81 5.78 -42.66
CA LYS A 114 -15.11 5.45 -44.06
C LYS A 114 -14.99 3.95 -44.37
N LYS A 115 -14.02 3.28 -43.72
CA LYS A 115 -13.75 1.84 -43.87
C LYS A 115 -14.54 0.96 -42.90
N GLY A 116 -15.26 1.57 -41.94
CA GLY A 116 -16.03 0.84 -40.93
C GLY A 116 -15.19 0.19 -39.82
N TYR A 117 -13.94 0.60 -39.66
CA TYR A 117 -13.06 0.08 -38.60
C TYR A 117 -13.16 0.90 -37.34
N THR A 118 -13.00 0.23 -36.21
CA THR A 118 -12.92 0.87 -34.87
C THR A 118 -11.61 0.51 -34.20
N LEU A 119 -10.84 1.53 -33.84
CA LEU A 119 -9.59 1.37 -33.08
C LEU A 119 -9.66 2.14 -31.77
N PRO A 120 -8.99 1.68 -30.69
CA PRO A 120 -8.86 2.41 -29.45
C PRO A 120 -8.18 3.76 -29.66
N ARG A 121 -8.63 4.77 -28.92
CA ARG A 121 -8.10 6.14 -29.03
C ARG A 121 -6.58 6.23 -28.90
N LYS A 122 -5.98 5.43 -28.03
CA LYS A 122 -4.52 5.41 -27.82
C LYS A 122 -3.75 5.06 -29.12
N ILE A 123 -4.24 4.08 -29.88
CA ILE A 123 -3.64 3.71 -31.16
C ILE A 123 -3.80 4.85 -32.18
N ILE A 124 -4.95 5.53 -32.18
CA ILE A 124 -5.17 6.71 -33.03
C ILE A 124 -4.21 7.85 -32.68
N GLU A 125 -3.97 8.11 -31.39
CA GLU A 125 -3.01 9.11 -30.92
C GLU A 125 -1.58 8.78 -31.37
N GLU A 126 -1.16 7.53 -31.22
CA GLU A 126 0.17 7.05 -31.67
C GLU A 126 0.33 7.17 -33.17
N LEU A 127 -0.65 6.74 -33.95
CA LEU A 127 -0.65 6.90 -35.41
C LEU A 127 -0.58 8.36 -35.85
N ALA A 128 -1.27 9.27 -35.14
CA ALA A 128 -1.22 10.70 -35.43
C ALA A 128 0.16 11.30 -35.16
N GLN A 129 0.85 10.84 -34.11
CA GLN A 129 2.21 11.24 -33.79
C GLN A 129 3.20 10.76 -34.88
N TYR A 130 3.10 9.49 -35.29
CA TYR A 130 3.93 8.93 -36.36
C TYR A 130 3.68 9.62 -37.71
N GLN A 131 2.40 9.91 -38.04
CA GLN A 131 2.07 10.68 -39.24
C GLN A 131 2.74 12.07 -39.24
N GLY A 132 2.73 12.76 -38.11
CA GLY A 132 3.39 14.05 -37.96
C GLY A 132 4.89 13.98 -38.14
N ASN A 133 5.55 12.98 -37.58
CA ASN A 133 7.00 12.79 -37.64
C ASN A 133 7.48 12.34 -39.02
N LEU A 134 6.77 11.42 -39.68
CA LEU A 134 7.18 10.81 -40.95
C LEU A 134 6.63 11.53 -42.18
N LYS A 135 5.73 12.52 -42.03
CA LYS A 135 5.05 13.26 -43.11
C LYS A 135 4.48 12.35 -44.21
N LEU A 136 3.78 11.29 -43.81
CA LEU A 136 3.21 10.27 -44.70
C LEU A 136 2.19 10.88 -45.66
N LYS A 137 2.23 10.43 -46.94
CA LYS A 137 1.22 10.76 -47.94
C LYS A 137 -0.10 10.06 -47.64
N ALA A 138 -1.26 10.60 -48.10
CA ALA A 138 -2.56 10.07 -47.78
C ALA A 138 -2.73 8.59 -48.18
N LYS A 139 -2.21 8.18 -49.36
CA LYS A 139 -2.28 6.77 -49.82
C LYS A 139 -1.41 5.82 -48.94
N ASP A 140 -0.30 6.27 -48.47
CA ASP A 140 0.58 5.45 -47.63
C ASP A 140 -0.01 5.36 -46.21
N LEU A 141 -0.64 6.43 -45.72
CA LEU A 141 -1.37 6.41 -44.47
C LEU A 141 -2.52 5.40 -44.47
N GLU A 142 -3.29 5.32 -45.56
CA GLU A 142 -4.36 4.33 -45.67
C GLU A 142 -3.84 2.89 -45.62
N LYS A 143 -2.70 2.60 -46.26
CA LYS A 143 -2.07 1.27 -46.17
C LYS A 143 -1.58 0.96 -44.77
N VAL A 144 -0.95 1.95 -44.09
CA VAL A 144 -0.49 1.79 -42.71
C VAL A 144 -1.70 1.51 -41.79
N ILE A 145 -2.80 2.23 -41.98
CA ILE A 145 -4.04 1.99 -41.20
C ILE A 145 -4.57 0.56 -41.45
N ASP A 146 -4.60 0.08 -42.70
CA ASP A 146 -5.04 -1.27 -42.99
C ASP A 146 -4.15 -2.34 -42.31
N MET A 147 -2.82 -2.16 -42.35
CA MET A 147 -1.87 -3.06 -41.67
C MET A 147 -2.05 -3.03 -40.15
N VAL A 148 -2.30 -1.83 -39.59
CA VAL A 148 -2.55 -1.69 -38.14
C VAL A 148 -3.86 -2.36 -37.73
N VAL A 149 -4.92 -2.22 -38.53
CA VAL A 149 -6.23 -2.88 -38.30
C VAL A 149 -6.05 -4.40 -38.36
N GLU A 150 -5.37 -4.92 -39.40
CA GLU A 150 -5.09 -6.35 -39.52
C GLU A 150 -4.33 -6.89 -38.33
N GLN A 151 -3.27 -6.19 -37.92
CA GLN A 151 -2.48 -6.56 -36.70
C GLN A 151 -3.31 -6.46 -35.43
N TYR A 152 -4.18 -5.46 -35.31
CA TYR A 152 -5.07 -5.33 -34.17
C TYR A 152 -6.09 -6.48 -34.09
N ASP A 153 -6.68 -6.86 -35.20
CA ASP A 153 -7.69 -7.94 -35.28
C ASP A 153 -7.04 -9.30 -34.93
N ILE A 154 -5.81 -9.57 -35.42
CA ILE A 154 -5.07 -10.80 -35.07
C ILE A 154 -4.83 -10.90 -33.56
N HIS A 155 -4.71 -9.77 -32.87
CA HIS A 155 -4.45 -9.73 -31.43
C HIS A 155 -5.72 -9.59 -30.58
N THR A 156 -6.91 -9.58 -31.18
CA THR A 156 -8.17 -9.63 -30.42
C THR A 156 -8.48 -11.06 -29.98
N ILE A 157 -9.09 -11.17 -28.80
CA ILE A 157 -9.48 -12.47 -28.23
C ILE A 157 -10.91 -12.80 -28.67
N ASP A 158 -11.18 -14.08 -28.89
CA ASP A 158 -12.52 -14.53 -29.22
C ASP A 158 -13.54 -14.21 -28.11
N PRO A 159 -14.78 -13.85 -28.46
CA PRO A 159 -15.80 -13.58 -27.46
C PRO A 159 -16.01 -14.77 -26.51
N ASN A 160 -16.18 -14.48 -25.22
CA ASN A 160 -16.39 -15.44 -24.14
C ASN A 160 -15.18 -16.37 -23.82
N GLU A 161 -13.99 -16.07 -24.32
CA GLU A 161 -12.79 -16.80 -23.91
C GLU A 161 -12.49 -16.59 -22.41
N SER A 162 -12.06 -17.66 -21.74
CA SER A 162 -11.71 -17.64 -20.31
C SER A 162 -10.31 -17.07 -20.09
N ILE A 163 -10.13 -15.77 -20.34
CA ILE A 163 -8.83 -15.10 -20.33
C ILE A 163 -8.08 -15.21 -18.98
N GLY A 164 -8.79 -15.26 -17.87
CA GLY A 164 -8.19 -15.45 -16.55
C GLY A 164 -7.50 -16.80 -16.41
N ILE A 165 -8.07 -17.86 -16.96
CA ILE A 165 -7.47 -19.21 -16.98
C ILE A 165 -6.27 -19.23 -17.90
N VAL A 166 -6.38 -18.65 -19.10
CA VAL A 166 -5.27 -18.55 -20.06
C VAL A 166 -4.09 -17.79 -19.43
N SER A 167 -4.35 -16.66 -18.77
CA SER A 167 -3.31 -15.89 -18.09
C SER A 167 -2.67 -16.65 -16.93
N ALA A 168 -3.47 -17.32 -16.11
CA ALA A 168 -2.95 -18.13 -15.00
C ALA A 168 -2.05 -19.27 -15.49
N GLN A 169 -2.43 -19.94 -16.57
CA GLN A 169 -1.62 -21.01 -17.20
C GLN A 169 -0.34 -20.42 -17.81
N SER A 170 -0.44 -19.31 -18.55
CA SER A 170 0.69 -18.68 -19.24
C SER A 170 1.75 -18.12 -18.27
N ILE A 171 1.36 -17.77 -17.05
CA ILE A 171 2.29 -17.36 -15.98
C ILE A 171 2.77 -18.56 -15.16
N GLY A 172 1.87 -19.51 -14.90
CA GLY A 172 2.15 -20.68 -14.05
C GLY A 172 3.07 -21.71 -14.71
N GLU A 173 2.93 -21.95 -16.02
CA GLU A 173 3.78 -22.88 -16.76
C GLU A 173 5.27 -22.52 -16.67
N PRO A 174 5.70 -21.30 -17.03
CA PRO A 174 7.08 -20.90 -16.85
C PRO A 174 7.51 -20.90 -15.38
N GLY A 175 6.58 -20.61 -14.45
CA GLY A 175 6.85 -20.66 -13.02
C GLY A 175 7.32 -22.03 -12.52
N THR A 176 6.86 -23.12 -13.13
CA THR A 176 7.32 -24.48 -12.77
C THR A 176 8.77 -24.74 -13.18
N GLN A 177 9.29 -23.99 -14.14
CA GLN A 177 10.67 -24.09 -14.62
C GLN A 177 11.64 -23.25 -13.79
N MET A 178 11.13 -22.34 -12.96
CA MET A 178 11.96 -21.52 -12.08
C MET A 178 12.59 -22.34 -10.97
N THR A 179 13.88 -22.14 -10.75
CA THR A 179 14.58 -22.73 -9.63
C THR A 179 14.31 -21.95 -8.35
N MET A 180 14.13 -22.63 -7.22
CA MET A 180 13.98 -21.98 -5.90
C MET A 180 15.30 -21.40 -5.35
N ARG A 181 16.38 -21.39 -6.13
CA ARG A 181 17.67 -20.89 -5.69
C ARG A 181 17.71 -19.39 -5.73
N THR A 182 18.19 -18.78 -4.65
CA THR A 182 18.62 -17.40 -4.62
C THR A 182 19.86 -17.26 -5.49
N PHE A 183 19.75 -16.54 -6.59
CA PHE A 183 20.93 -16.16 -7.36
C PHE A 183 21.56 -14.93 -6.70
N HIS A 184 22.86 -14.99 -6.43
CA HIS A 184 23.62 -13.79 -6.13
C HIS A 184 23.71 -12.97 -7.42
N TYR A 185 23.18 -11.76 -7.39
CA TYR A 185 23.24 -10.86 -8.53
C TYR A 185 24.69 -10.60 -8.93
N ALA A 186 25.07 -11.07 -10.12
CA ALA A 186 26.43 -10.92 -10.62
C ALA A 186 26.77 -9.42 -10.74
N GLY A 187 27.53 -8.89 -9.80
CA GLY A 187 28.00 -7.51 -9.78
C GLY A 187 27.62 -6.67 -8.54
N VAL A 188 26.69 -7.10 -7.70
CA VAL A 188 26.46 -6.53 -6.37
C VAL A 188 26.49 -7.67 -5.35
N ALA A 189 27.69 -8.22 -5.14
CA ALA A 189 27.94 -9.34 -4.21
C ALA A 189 27.56 -9.01 -2.75
N GLU A 190 27.25 -7.77 -2.45
CA GLU A 190 27.03 -7.26 -1.11
C GLU A 190 25.55 -7.12 -0.72
N ILE A 191 24.62 -7.18 -1.70
CA ILE A 191 23.17 -7.12 -1.45
C ILE A 191 22.53 -8.41 -1.94
N SER A 192 21.96 -9.19 -1.04
CA SER A 192 21.17 -10.36 -1.40
C SER A 192 19.79 -9.95 -1.84
N VAL A 193 19.40 -10.35 -3.05
CA VAL A 193 18.08 -10.08 -3.62
C VAL A 193 17.35 -11.42 -3.81
N THR A 194 16.09 -11.49 -3.40
CA THR A 194 15.24 -12.63 -3.72
C THR A 194 14.81 -12.53 -5.17
N LEU A 195 15.20 -13.53 -5.98
CA LEU A 195 14.91 -13.61 -7.41
C LEU A 195 14.11 -14.88 -7.71
N GLY A 196 13.49 -14.90 -8.88
CA GLY A 196 12.75 -16.06 -9.36
C GLY A 196 11.42 -16.31 -8.64
N LEU A 197 11.04 -17.59 -8.49
CA LEU A 197 9.74 -17.98 -7.97
C LEU A 197 9.37 -17.36 -6.60
N PRO A 198 10.27 -17.30 -5.59
CA PRO A 198 9.94 -16.68 -4.31
C PRO A 198 9.54 -15.20 -4.46
N ARG A 199 10.20 -14.45 -5.34
CA ARG A 199 9.86 -13.06 -5.60
C ARG A 199 8.51 -12.93 -6.31
N LEU A 200 8.22 -13.75 -7.29
CA LEU A 200 6.94 -13.78 -7.97
C LEU A 200 5.78 -14.06 -6.99
N ILE A 201 5.98 -15.02 -6.07
CA ILE A 201 5.01 -15.31 -5.00
C ILE A 201 4.81 -14.09 -4.09
N GLU A 202 5.87 -13.39 -3.69
CA GLU A 202 5.76 -12.19 -2.87
C GLU A 202 4.94 -11.08 -3.54
N ILE A 203 5.11 -10.91 -4.86
CA ILE A 203 4.36 -9.92 -5.65
C ILE A 203 2.87 -10.29 -5.67
N VAL A 204 2.55 -11.55 -6.01
CA VAL A 204 1.16 -12.05 -6.11
C VAL A 204 0.44 -12.05 -4.76
N ASP A 205 1.18 -12.32 -3.68
CA ASP A 205 0.67 -12.26 -2.31
C ASP A 205 0.61 -10.84 -1.74
N ALA A 206 1.00 -9.84 -2.49
CA ALA A 206 1.03 -8.44 -2.06
C ALA A 206 1.67 -8.27 -0.66
N ARG A 207 2.84 -8.88 -0.46
CA ARG A 207 3.52 -8.88 0.84
C ARG A 207 3.87 -7.45 1.24
N ARG A 208 3.52 -7.07 2.47
CA ARG A 208 3.72 -5.68 2.95
C ARG A 208 5.18 -5.25 2.95
N ILE A 209 6.06 -6.12 3.43
CA ILE A 209 7.49 -5.89 3.46
C ILE A 209 8.13 -7.04 2.69
N PRO A 210 8.81 -6.78 1.57
CA PRO A 210 9.56 -7.79 0.84
C PRO A 210 10.61 -8.45 1.74
N SER A 211 11.02 -9.66 1.44
CA SER A 211 12.09 -10.36 2.20
C SER A 211 13.41 -9.58 2.12
N THR A 212 13.68 -9.00 0.99
CA THR A 212 14.85 -8.15 0.73
C THR A 212 14.38 -6.81 0.17
N PRO A 213 13.97 -5.86 1.04
CA PRO A 213 13.60 -4.53 0.59
C PRO A 213 14.82 -3.82 -0.01
N MET A 214 14.66 -3.26 -1.19
CA MET A 214 15.72 -2.60 -1.95
C MET A 214 15.17 -1.38 -2.67
N MET A 215 16.00 -0.34 -2.80
CA MET A 215 15.72 0.82 -3.63
C MET A 215 16.84 1.04 -4.62
N THR A 216 16.47 1.50 -5.81
CA THR A 216 17.38 2.01 -6.82
C THR A 216 17.28 3.52 -6.85
N VAL A 217 18.31 4.19 -6.36
CA VAL A 217 18.32 5.63 -6.16
C VAL A 217 19.19 6.29 -7.22
N TYR A 218 18.61 7.17 -8.01
CA TYR A 218 19.27 7.98 -9.01
C TYR A 218 19.56 9.37 -8.45
N LEU A 219 20.74 9.92 -8.80
CA LEU A 219 21.18 11.24 -8.37
C LEU A 219 20.75 12.32 -9.38
N LYS A 220 20.41 13.52 -8.87
CA LYS A 220 20.09 14.68 -9.73
C LYS A 220 21.32 15.27 -10.38
N ASP A 221 22.31 15.62 -9.54
CA ASP A 221 23.53 16.28 -9.93
C ASP A 221 24.74 15.40 -9.59
N GLY A 222 25.87 15.61 -10.29
CA GLY A 222 27.09 14.84 -10.02
C GLY A 222 26.98 13.36 -10.33
N LYS A 223 26.18 12.99 -11.31
CA LYS A 223 25.90 11.59 -11.70
C LYS A 223 27.18 10.83 -12.08
N ASP A 224 28.18 11.54 -12.63
CA ASP A 224 29.46 10.98 -13.07
C ASP A 224 30.55 11.05 -11.99
N ASP A 225 30.28 11.68 -10.84
CA ASP A 225 31.24 11.87 -9.75
C ASP A 225 31.09 10.81 -8.66
N ALA A 226 32.03 9.88 -8.59
CA ALA A 226 32.09 8.83 -7.57
C ALA A 226 32.23 9.39 -6.14
N THR A 227 32.86 10.56 -5.98
CA THR A 227 33.05 11.17 -4.65
C THR A 227 31.75 11.77 -4.13
N HIS A 228 30.97 12.38 -5.01
CA HIS A 228 29.62 12.88 -4.69
C HIS A 228 28.69 11.72 -4.35
N ALA A 229 28.65 10.67 -5.18
CA ALA A 229 27.84 9.48 -4.93
C ALA A 229 28.18 8.83 -3.57
N LYS A 230 29.46 8.74 -3.18
CA LYS A 230 29.88 8.24 -1.86
C LYS A 230 29.38 9.11 -0.71
N LYS A 231 29.42 10.43 -0.86
CA LYS A 231 28.90 11.35 0.15
C LYS A 231 27.39 11.18 0.33
N VAL A 232 26.65 11.13 -0.78
CA VAL A 232 25.21 10.92 -0.75
C VAL A 232 24.87 9.56 -0.13
N ALA A 233 25.50 8.47 -0.55
CA ALA A 233 25.31 7.14 0.01
C ALA A 233 25.53 7.11 1.53
N SER A 234 26.63 7.73 2.01
CA SER A 234 26.88 7.83 3.46
C SER A 234 25.86 8.70 4.22
N THR A 235 25.17 9.60 3.51
CA THR A 235 24.10 10.42 4.09
C THR A 235 22.79 9.66 4.21
N LEU A 236 22.53 8.75 3.27
CA LEU A 236 21.32 7.94 3.19
C LEU A 236 21.35 6.78 4.20
N GLU A 237 22.53 6.21 4.46
CA GLU A 237 22.71 5.05 5.32
C GLU A 237 22.35 5.37 6.77
N GLU A 238 21.44 4.60 7.34
CA GLU A 238 21.05 4.71 8.74
C GLU A 238 22.25 4.38 9.63
N THR A 239 22.57 5.30 10.53
CA THR A 239 23.64 5.11 11.50
C THR A 239 23.06 5.25 12.88
N GLY A 240 23.00 4.14 13.60
CA GLY A 240 22.57 4.08 15.00
C GLY A 240 23.70 4.42 15.98
N MET A 241 23.32 4.62 17.23
CA MET A 241 24.30 4.86 18.31
C MET A 241 25.27 3.69 18.48
N LEU A 242 24.79 2.46 18.40
CA LEU A 242 25.61 1.25 18.59
C LEU A 242 26.64 1.03 17.47
N ASP A 243 26.43 1.62 16.29
CA ASP A 243 27.39 1.50 15.18
C ASP A 243 28.65 2.30 15.42
N ILE A 244 28.55 3.38 16.21
CA ILE A 244 29.62 4.38 16.37
C ILE A 244 30.19 4.38 17.80
N ALA A 245 29.39 3.96 18.79
CA ALA A 245 29.74 4.07 20.19
C ALA A 245 29.36 2.82 20.97
N ASP A 246 30.13 2.59 22.04
CA ASP A 246 29.79 1.63 23.08
C ASP A 246 29.03 2.38 24.20
N VAL A 247 27.86 1.88 24.57
CA VAL A 247 27.01 2.51 25.60
C VAL A 247 27.09 1.69 26.87
N ASN A 248 27.66 2.27 27.90
CA ASN A 248 27.84 1.66 29.21
C ASN A 248 26.99 2.37 30.26
N THR A 249 26.40 1.61 31.17
CA THR A 249 25.66 2.13 32.33
C THR A 249 26.52 2.10 33.57
N ASP A 250 26.70 3.27 34.16
CA ASP A 250 27.31 3.40 35.51
C ASP A 250 26.17 3.50 36.53
N VAL A 251 25.94 2.38 37.24
CA VAL A 251 24.86 2.25 38.22
C VAL A 251 25.14 3.06 39.47
N ASP A 252 26.41 3.12 39.91
CA ASP A 252 26.81 3.82 41.13
C ASP A 252 26.69 5.34 40.94
N GLY A 253 27.08 5.84 39.77
CA GLY A 253 26.94 7.25 39.41
C GLY A 253 25.58 7.64 38.83
N MET A 254 24.62 6.69 38.65
CA MET A 254 23.31 6.89 38.01
C MET A 254 23.42 7.65 36.69
N LYS A 255 24.40 7.29 35.85
CA LYS A 255 24.69 7.92 34.57
C LYS A 255 24.95 6.88 33.47
N ILE A 256 24.77 7.28 32.25
CA ILE A 256 25.11 6.49 31.07
C ILE A 256 26.34 7.13 30.44
N VAL A 257 27.36 6.33 30.18
CA VAL A 257 28.60 6.77 29.57
C VAL A 257 28.69 6.18 28.17
N ILE A 258 28.75 7.05 27.18
CA ILE A 258 28.86 6.69 25.75
C ILE A 258 30.31 6.93 25.33
N ILE A 259 31.00 5.86 24.99
CA ILE A 259 32.38 5.88 24.53
C ILE A 259 32.39 5.85 23.02
N LEU A 260 32.79 6.95 22.38
CA LEU A 260 32.79 7.08 20.93
C LEU A 260 34.02 6.44 20.30
N ASN A 261 33.80 5.65 19.23
CA ASN A 261 34.89 5.08 18.45
C ASN A 261 35.32 6.05 17.35
N LYS A 262 36.48 6.71 17.56
CA LYS A 262 37.02 7.75 16.63
C LYS A 262 37.22 7.23 15.20
N LYS A 263 37.64 5.95 15.04
CA LYS A 263 37.85 5.36 13.71
C LYS A 263 36.53 5.26 12.93
N LYS A 264 35.51 4.68 13.55
CA LYS A 264 34.18 4.54 12.97
C LYS A 264 33.52 5.89 12.67
N LEU A 265 33.73 6.90 13.52
CA LEU A 265 33.26 8.27 13.28
C LEU A 265 33.90 8.90 12.06
N GLN A 266 35.21 8.71 11.85
CA GLN A 266 35.93 9.21 10.69
C GLN A 266 35.53 8.49 9.41
N GLU A 267 35.38 7.16 9.45
CA GLU A 267 34.90 6.36 8.32
C GLU A 267 33.52 6.80 7.83
N LYS A 268 32.64 7.17 8.76
CA LYS A 268 31.29 7.66 8.44
C LYS A 268 31.22 9.19 8.24
N GLY A 269 32.33 9.89 8.32
CA GLY A 269 32.44 11.35 8.09
C GLY A 269 31.59 12.18 9.04
N MET A 270 31.51 11.77 10.32
CA MET A 270 30.72 12.44 11.35
C MET A 270 31.61 13.07 12.43
N SER A 271 31.14 14.20 12.98
CA SER A 271 31.76 14.85 14.11
C SER A 271 31.04 14.51 15.43
N MET A 272 31.75 14.63 16.55
CA MET A 272 31.18 14.45 17.87
C MET A 272 30.00 15.37 18.15
N ASP A 273 30.05 16.59 17.61
CA ASP A 273 29.00 17.58 17.81
C ASP A 273 27.69 17.15 17.12
N ASN A 274 27.78 16.42 16.01
CA ASN A 274 26.60 15.87 15.32
C ASN A 274 25.89 14.83 16.20
N VAL A 275 26.64 14.00 16.92
CA VAL A 275 26.08 12.99 17.83
C VAL A 275 25.41 13.67 19.04
N VAL A 276 26.04 14.69 19.63
CA VAL A 276 25.45 15.47 20.74
C VAL A 276 24.18 16.20 20.27
N MET A 277 24.18 16.78 19.06
CA MET A 277 22.99 17.42 18.51
C MET A 277 21.84 16.43 18.26
N ALA A 278 22.15 15.23 17.73
CA ALA A 278 21.15 14.19 17.52
C ALA A 278 20.52 13.74 18.83
N LEU A 279 21.33 13.50 19.87
CA LEU A 279 20.84 13.17 21.20
C LEU A 279 19.96 14.27 21.80
N LYS A 280 20.35 15.53 21.68
CA LYS A 280 19.55 16.67 22.17
C LYS A 280 18.24 16.87 21.40
N LYS A 281 18.21 16.46 20.14
CA LYS A 281 17.02 16.55 19.28
C LYS A 281 15.99 15.46 19.59
N GLU A 282 16.41 14.36 20.22
CA GLU A 282 15.51 13.25 20.56
C GLU A 282 14.57 13.66 21.72
N ARG A 283 13.32 13.90 21.42
CA ARG A 283 12.31 14.38 22.38
C ARG A 283 11.96 13.38 23.49
N ARG A 284 12.25 12.09 23.28
CA ARG A 284 12.01 11.03 24.27
C ARG A 284 13.08 11.02 25.35
N LEU A 285 14.25 11.58 25.05
CA LEU A 285 15.38 11.63 25.95
C LEU A 285 15.18 12.76 26.97
N LYS A 286 14.49 12.46 28.09
CA LYS A 286 14.36 13.38 29.24
C LYS A 286 15.57 13.23 30.14
N ALA A 287 16.73 13.73 29.69
CA ALA A 287 18.01 13.61 30.37
C ALA A 287 18.94 14.77 29.99
N VAL A 288 19.85 15.09 30.85
CA VAL A 288 20.89 16.10 30.62
C VAL A 288 22.07 15.42 29.92
N VAL A 289 22.45 15.94 28.75
CA VAL A 289 23.56 15.43 27.94
C VAL A 289 24.74 16.34 28.15
N GLU A 290 25.79 15.84 28.83
CA GLU A 290 27.05 16.53 29.11
C GLU A 290 28.17 15.90 28.28
N ARG A 291 29.10 16.73 27.82
CA ARG A 291 30.29 16.26 27.10
C ARG A 291 31.45 16.18 28.11
N ASP A 292 32.05 15.01 28.22
CA ASP A 292 33.21 14.77 29.11
C ASP A 292 34.41 14.31 28.25
N GLY A 293 35.13 15.27 27.69
CA GLY A 293 36.24 15.01 26.76
C GLY A 293 35.81 14.26 25.50
N ASP A 294 36.26 13.02 25.36
CA ASP A 294 35.94 12.11 24.24
C ASP A 294 34.67 11.26 24.49
N ASN A 295 34.09 11.34 25.67
CA ASN A 295 32.92 10.59 26.07
C ASN A 295 31.70 11.53 26.20
N ILE A 296 30.51 10.97 26.07
CA ILE A 296 29.26 11.68 26.33
C ILE A 296 28.63 11.06 27.57
N THR A 297 28.32 11.87 28.56
CA THR A 297 27.66 11.44 29.77
C THR A 297 26.22 11.92 29.80
N ILE A 298 25.29 11.00 30.03
CA ILE A 298 23.86 11.27 30.09
C ILE A 298 23.34 10.99 31.48
N LYS A 299 22.75 12.01 32.12
CA LYS A 299 22.14 11.92 33.45
C LYS A 299 20.63 12.04 33.34
N PRO A 300 19.84 11.05 33.80
CA PRO A 300 18.37 11.16 33.81
C PRO A 300 17.92 12.25 34.82
N GLU A 301 16.83 12.94 34.55
CA GLU A 301 16.25 13.98 35.41
C GLU A 301 15.95 13.47 36.84
N THR A 302 15.57 12.21 36.96
CA THR A 302 15.35 11.57 38.28
C THR A 302 16.23 10.34 38.39
N ALA A 303 17.06 10.30 39.45
CA ALA A 303 17.98 9.22 39.79
C ALA A 303 17.19 7.96 40.24
N THR A 304 16.55 7.25 39.33
CA THR A 304 15.88 5.97 39.57
C THR A 304 16.38 4.94 38.56
N PHE A 305 16.65 3.72 39.00
CA PHE A 305 17.14 2.63 38.18
C PHE A 305 16.23 2.36 36.98
N ARG A 306 14.90 2.42 37.18
CA ARG A 306 13.91 2.25 36.10
C ARG A 306 14.04 3.31 35.00
N LYS A 307 14.29 4.57 35.39
CA LYS A 307 14.49 5.64 34.40
C LYS A 307 15.83 5.54 33.71
N LEU A 308 16.87 5.14 34.44
CA LEU A 308 18.18 4.89 33.85
C LEU A 308 18.08 3.84 32.76
N GLN A 309 17.38 2.73 33.02
CA GLN A 309 17.16 1.69 32.03
C GLN A 309 16.33 2.18 30.81
N GLN A 310 15.29 2.97 31.05
CA GLN A 310 14.50 3.57 29.95
C GLN A 310 15.33 4.50 29.09
N VAL A 311 16.15 5.35 29.71
CA VAL A 311 17.05 6.25 28.96
C VAL A 311 18.11 5.46 28.22
N PHE A 312 18.64 4.38 28.78
CA PHE A 312 19.59 3.49 28.12
C PHE A 312 18.98 2.87 26.83
N GLU A 313 17.77 2.36 26.89
CA GLU A 313 17.08 1.81 25.72
C GLU A 313 16.85 2.88 24.65
N ILE A 314 16.39 4.08 25.04
CA ILE A 314 16.20 5.19 24.11
C ILE A 314 17.53 5.60 23.45
N VAL A 315 18.61 5.67 24.20
CA VAL A 315 19.95 6.01 23.68
C VAL A 315 20.46 4.93 22.74
N ARG A 316 20.23 3.67 23.08
CA ARG A 316 20.62 2.53 22.25
C ARG A 316 19.91 2.52 20.90
N GLU A 317 18.62 2.85 20.88
CA GLU A 317 17.79 2.94 19.68
C GLU A 317 17.92 4.28 18.95
N CYS A 318 18.66 5.24 19.51
CA CYS A 318 18.78 6.58 18.93
C CYS A 318 19.51 6.53 17.60
N ARG A 319 18.83 7.09 16.57
CA ARG A 319 19.41 7.29 15.25
C ARG A 319 20.12 8.63 15.20
N ILE A 320 21.38 8.61 14.75
CA ILE A 320 22.23 9.79 14.67
C ILE A 320 22.10 10.45 13.29
N ARG A 321 22.15 9.65 12.22
CA ARG A 321 22.10 10.10 10.84
C ARG A 321 21.39 9.07 9.96
N GLY A 322 21.02 9.50 8.76
CA GLY A 322 20.48 8.63 7.72
C GLY A 322 18.97 8.57 7.70
N ILE A 323 18.45 7.81 6.75
CA ILE A 323 17.02 7.56 6.54
C ILE A 323 16.66 6.24 7.24
N GLU A 324 15.63 6.28 8.05
CA GLU A 324 15.11 5.12 8.78
C GLU A 324 14.77 3.97 7.83
N GLY A 325 15.28 2.80 8.15
CA GLY A 325 15.05 1.57 7.38
C GLY A 325 16.11 1.27 6.32
N ILE A 326 17.08 2.15 6.06
CA ILE A 326 18.16 1.92 5.11
C ILE A 326 19.42 1.45 5.87
N LYS A 327 19.68 0.14 5.80
CA LYS A 327 20.82 -0.46 6.53
C LYS A 327 22.16 -0.23 5.82
N LYS A 328 22.18 -0.32 4.50
CA LYS A 328 23.39 -0.26 3.69
C LYS A 328 23.11 0.42 2.36
N ALA A 329 24.06 1.17 1.84
CA ALA A 329 24.01 1.82 0.53
C ALA A 329 25.25 1.44 -0.29
N VAL A 330 25.03 0.80 -1.44
CA VAL A 330 26.08 0.33 -2.34
C VAL A 330 26.00 1.12 -3.63
N ILE A 331 27.14 1.59 -4.11
CA ILE A 331 27.24 2.39 -5.33
C ILE A 331 27.71 1.52 -6.48
N LYS A 332 27.01 1.59 -7.60
CA LYS A 332 27.38 0.91 -8.85
C LYS A 332 27.34 1.88 -10.00
N LYS A 333 28.29 1.78 -10.92
CA LYS A 333 28.26 2.51 -12.20
C LYS A 333 27.41 1.74 -13.21
N VAL A 334 26.35 2.36 -13.71
CA VAL A 334 25.45 1.81 -14.73
C VAL A 334 25.33 2.86 -15.84
N ASP A 335 25.59 2.48 -17.08
CA ASP A 335 25.45 3.34 -18.26
C ASP A 335 26.07 4.74 -18.08
N ASP A 336 27.31 4.79 -17.55
CA ASP A 336 28.08 6.00 -17.24
C ASP A 336 27.58 6.87 -16.09
N GLU A 337 26.46 6.53 -15.43
CA GLU A 337 25.98 7.18 -14.22
C GLU A 337 26.25 6.34 -12.97
N PHE A 338 26.48 7.00 -11.82
CA PHE A 338 26.55 6.31 -10.53
C PHE A 338 25.15 6.19 -9.93
N VAL A 339 24.71 4.95 -9.69
CA VAL A 339 23.43 4.60 -9.08
C VAL A 339 23.67 4.03 -7.69
N VAL A 340 22.88 4.44 -6.73
CA VAL A 340 22.96 3.94 -5.34
C VAL A 340 21.88 2.90 -5.12
N TYR A 341 22.30 1.67 -4.81
CA TYR A 341 21.42 0.59 -4.39
C TYR A 341 21.40 0.55 -2.87
N THR A 342 20.21 0.51 -2.28
CA THR A 342 20.05 0.47 -0.82
C THR A 342 19.50 -0.85 -0.35
N GLU A 343 20.02 -1.37 0.76
CA GLU A 343 19.39 -2.44 1.53
C GLU A 343 18.43 -1.81 2.52
N GLY A 344 17.14 -2.04 2.28
CA GLY A 344 16.06 -1.36 2.98
C GLY A 344 15.32 -0.38 2.09
N SER A 345 14.11 0.00 2.49
CA SER A 345 13.24 0.88 1.71
C SER A 345 12.56 1.91 2.60
N ASN A 346 12.54 3.16 2.16
CA ASN A 346 11.74 4.26 2.70
C ASN A 346 11.56 5.33 1.62
N LEU A 347 10.67 5.05 0.68
CA LEU A 347 10.45 5.88 -0.49
C LEU A 347 10.03 7.31 -0.12
N ALA A 348 9.17 7.48 0.88
CA ALA A 348 8.66 8.80 1.28
C ALA A 348 9.79 9.77 1.67
N LYS A 349 10.70 9.32 2.57
CA LYS A 349 11.82 10.13 3.01
C LYS A 349 12.91 10.28 1.95
N MET A 350 13.06 9.27 1.08
CA MET A 350 14.01 9.30 -0.01
C MET A 350 13.66 10.36 -1.06
N LEU A 351 12.39 10.48 -1.42
CA LEU A 351 11.93 11.47 -2.39
C LEU A 351 12.00 12.93 -1.87
N GLU A 352 12.07 13.12 -0.55
CA GLU A 352 12.28 14.43 0.06
C GLU A 352 13.74 14.89 0.07
N HIS A 353 14.68 13.99 -0.26
CA HIS A 353 16.11 14.31 -0.25
C HIS A 353 16.51 15.16 -1.48
N ASP A 354 17.26 16.24 -1.27
CA ASP A 354 17.57 17.22 -2.30
C ASP A 354 18.43 16.66 -3.45
N ASP A 355 19.35 15.75 -3.17
CA ASP A 355 20.29 15.18 -4.15
C ASP A 355 19.70 14.01 -4.94
N VAL A 356 18.51 13.53 -4.61
CA VAL A 356 17.87 12.37 -5.22
C VAL A 356 16.92 12.79 -6.34
N ASP A 357 16.96 12.09 -7.49
CA ASP A 357 16.00 12.28 -8.57
C ASP A 357 14.68 11.55 -8.26
N PRO A 358 13.60 12.30 -7.95
CA PRO A 358 12.33 11.69 -7.57
C PRO A 358 11.59 11.01 -8.73
N LYS A 359 11.98 11.28 -10.00
CA LYS A 359 11.31 10.72 -11.17
C LYS A 359 11.85 9.35 -11.56
N ARG A 360 13.11 9.08 -11.26
CA ARG A 360 13.82 7.85 -11.68
C ARG A 360 14.00 6.86 -10.52
N THR A 361 13.95 7.35 -9.28
CA THR A 361 14.15 6.52 -8.09
C THR A 361 12.96 5.57 -7.88
N THR A 362 13.26 4.28 -7.72
CA THR A 362 12.28 3.21 -7.56
C THR A 362 12.58 2.33 -6.35
N THR A 363 11.58 1.62 -5.86
CA THR A 363 11.70 0.59 -4.81
C THR A 363 11.01 -0.68 -5.24
N ASN A 364 11.44 -1.82 -4.70
CA ASN A 364 10.78 -3.10 -4.91
C ASN A 364 9.57 -3.32 -3.99
N SER A 365 9.26 -2.38 -3.08
CA SER A 365 8.12 -2.45 -2.16
C SER A 365 6.86 -1.86 -2.81
N ILE A 366 5.99 -2.71 -3.35
CA ILE A 366 4.76 -2.32 -4.06
C ILE A 366 3.81 -1.53 -3.15
N ILE A 367 3.69 -1.95 -1.89
CA ILE A 367 2.79 -1.29 -0.93
C ILE A 367 3.27 0.14 -0.61
N GLU A 368 4.57 0.33 -0.50
CA GLU A 368 5.17 1.65 -0.27
C GLU A 368 4.94 2.59 -1.46
N ILE A 369 5.09 2.08 -2.69
CA ILE A 369 4.75 2.81 -3.91
C ILE A 369 3.26 3.20 -3.92
N SER A 370 2.37 2.29 -3.55
CA SER A 370 0.94 2.58 -3.45
C SER A 370 0.62 3.70 -2.46
N GLN A 371 1.31 3.73 -1.32
CA GLN A 371 1.08 4.74 -0.28
C GLN A 371 1.62 6.12 -0.65
N VAL A 372 2.76 6.18 -1.36
CA VAL A 372 3.46 7.44 -1.68
C VAL A 372 3.04 8.01 -3.03
N LEU A 373 3.02 7.17 -4.07
CA LEU A 373 2.76 7.58 -5.45
C LEU A 373 1.35 7.26 -5.95
N GLY A 374 0.62 6.40 -5.22
CA GLY A 374 -0.74 6.02 -5.54
C GLY A 374 -0.87 4.68 -6.26
N ILE A 375 -2.13 4.25 -6.51
CA ILE A 375 -2.45 2.90 -6.98
C ILE A 375 -2.00 2.62 -8.41
N GLU A 376 -2.05 3.62 -9.30
CA GLU A 376 -1.61 3.44 -10.69
C GLU A 376 -0.09 3.22 -10.79
N ALA A 377 0.68 3.90 -9.93
CA ALA A 377 2.12 3.66 -9.83
C ALA A 377 2.41 2.25 -9.29
N ALA A 378 1.64 1.78 -8.30
CA ALA A 378 1.76 0.44 -7.77
C ALA A 378 1.38 -0.62 -8.82
N ARG A 379 0.31 -0.41 -9.60
CA ARG A 379 -0.06 -1.26 -10.74
C ARG A 379 1.10 -1.39 -11.73
N LYS A 380 1.69 -0.27 -12.10
CA LYS A 380 2.85 -0.26 -13.01
C LYS A 380 4.04 -1.00 -12.40
N SER A 381 4.32 -0.80 -11.13
CA SER A 381 5.40 -1.49 -10.41
C SER A 381 5.18 -3.00 -10.35
N ILE A 382 3.94 -3.49 -10.15
CA ILE A 382 3.61 -4.92 -10.20
C ILE A 382 3.98 -5.50 -11.57
N ILE A 383 3.63 -4.80 -12.65
CA ILE A 383 3.89 -5.25 -14.02
C ILE A 383 5.41 -5.30 -14.27
N ASP A 384 6.13 -4.25 -13.92
CA ASP A 384 7.56 -4.13 -14.19
C ASP A 384 8.37 -5.13 -13.34
N GLU A 385 8.06 -5.28 -12.05
CA GLU A 385 8.71 -6.23 -11.15
C GLU A 385 8.47 -7.69 -11.57
N ALA A 386 7.22 -8.04 -11.93
CA ALA A 386 6.90 -9.39 -12.39
C ALA A 386 7.57 -9.70 -13.74
N ALA A 387 7.54 -8.76 -14.69
CA ALA A 387 8.21 -8.91 -15.97
C ALA A 387 9.72 -9.07 -15.78
N HIS A 388 10.36 -8.22 -14.96
CA HIS A 388 11.78 -8.29 -14.66
C HIS A 388 12.18 -9.61 -14.03
N THR A 389 11.37 -10.13 -13.08
CA THR A 389 11.61 -11.43 -12.44
C THR A 389 11.58 -12.59 -13.44
N LEU A 390 10.68 -12.55 -14.43
CA LEU A 390 10.58 -13.55 -15.49
C LEU A 390 11.73 -13.42 -16.50
N ASP A 391 12.02 -12.18 -16.94
CA ASP A 391 13.09 -11.89 -17.90
C ASP A 391 14.47 -12.31 -17.37
N GLU A 392 14.74 -12.12 -16.07
CA GLU A 392 15.99 -12.56 -15.43
C GLU A 392 16.18 -14.07 -15.43
N GLN A 393 15.06 -14.83 -15.45
CA GLN A 393 15.10 -16.30 -15.58
C GLN A 393 15.13 -16.76 -17.05
N GLY A 394 15.14 -15.82 -18.00
CA GLY A 394 15.10 -16.11 -19.43
C GLY A 394 13.76 -16.64 -19.91
N LEU A 395 12.68 -16.39 -19.15
CA LEU A 395 11.33 -16.86 -19.45
C LEU A 395 10.53 -15.71 -20.10
N THR A 396 10.10 -15.93 -21.35
CA THR A 396 9.30 -14.96 -22.09
C THR A 396 7.81 -15.19 -21.86
N VAL A 397 7.17 -14.25 -21.16
CA VAL A 397 5.72 -14.22 -20.95
C VAL A 397 5.16 -12.95 -21.52
N ASP A 398 4.02 -13.02 -22.25
CA ASP A 398 3.37 -11.84 -22.77
C ASP A 398 2.93 -10.90 -21.63
N LYS A 399 3.34 -9.65 -21.70
CA LYS A 399 3.05 -8.63 -20.67
C LYS A 399 1.54 -8.44 -20.42
N ARG A 400 0.67 -8.76 -21.39
CA ARG A 400 -0.78 -8.66 -21.25
C ARG A 400 -1.32 -9.58 -20.16
N HIS A 401 -0.74 -10.77 -19.97
CA HIS A 401 -1.13 -11.67 -18.89
C HIS A 401 -0.77 -11.10 -17.52
N ILE A 402 0.43 -10.51 -17.41
CA ILE A 402 0.88 -9.85 -16.19
C ILE A 402 0.03 -8.60 -15.90
N MET A 403 -0.30 -7.83 -16.95
CA MET A 403 -1.18 -6.66 -16.83
C MET A 403 -2.55 -7.04 -16.28
N LEU A 404 -3.16 -8.13 -16.74
CA LEU A 404 -4.45 -8.60 -16.24
C LEU A 404 -4.39 -8.92 -14.75
N VAL A 405 -3.32 -9.57 -14.29
CA VAL A 405 -3.09 -9.87 -12.87
C VAL A 405 -2.95 -8.58 -12.07
N ALA A 406 -2.13 -7.64 -12.54
CA ALA A 406 -1.94 -6.34 -11.89
C ALA A 406 -3.24 -5.52 -11.82
N ASP A 407 -4.05 -5.53 -12.87
CA ASP A 407 -5.37 -4.88 -12.91
C ASP A 407 -6.31 -5.46 -11.87
N MET A 408 -6.37 -6.77 -11.75
CA MET A 408 -7.18 -7.43 -10.74
C MET A 408 -6.70 -7.13 -9.32
N MET A 409 -5.38 -7.03 -9.10
CA MET A 409 -4.81 -6.71 -7.79
C MET A 409 -5.09 -5.26 -7.36
N SER A 410 -5.21 -4.32 -8.30
CA SER A 410 -5.35 -2.88 -8.04
C SER A 410 -6.75 -2.30 -8.25
N ASN A 411 -7.72 -3.10 -8.70
CA ASN A 411 -9.06 -2.67 -9.10
C ASN A 411 -9.82 -1.88 -8.03
N ASP A 412 -9.69 -2.23 -6.77
CA ASP A 412 -10.44 -1.61 -5.67
C ASP A 412 -9.77 -0.33 -5.11
N GLY A 413 -8.68 0.13 -5.72
CA GLY A 413 -7.91 1.28 -5.24
C GLY A 413 -6.87 0.97 -4.16
N ASP A 414 -6.83 -0.27 -3.67
CA ASP A 414 -5.81 -0.80 -2.78
C ASP A 414 -5.17 -2.03 -3.42
N VAL A 415 -3.89 -2.28 -3.13
CA VAL A 415 -3.22 -3.49 -3.60
C VAL A 415 -3.68 -4.70 -2.79
N LYS A 416 -4.30 -5.66 -3.48
CA LYS A 416 -4.81 -6.90 -2.88
C LYS A 416 -4.05 -8.10 -3.39
N ALA A 417 -3.79 -9.04 -2.48
CA ALA A 417 -3.27 -10.36 -2.83
C ALA A 417 -4.29 -11.15 -3.67
N ILE A 418 -3.83 -12.06 -4.52
CA ILE A 418 -4.72 -12.98 -5.25
C ILE A 418 -5.20 -14.11 -4.33
N GLY A 419 -4.44 -14.41 -3.28
CA GLY A 419 -4.70 -15.50 -2.33
C GLY A 419 -6.00 -15.38 -1.54
N ARG A 420 -6.18 -16.31 -0.57
CA ARG A 420 -7.40 -16.49 0.27
C ARG A 420 -7.88 -15.25 1.02
N HIS A 421 -6.95 -14.40 1.46
CA HIS A 421 -7.27 -13.17 2.19
C HIS A 421 -7.52 -11.96 1.28
N GLY A 422 -7.26 -12.11 -0.01
CA GLY A 422 -7.39 -11.07 -1.02
C GLY A 422 -8.60 -11.31 -1.95
N ILE A 423 -8.33 -11.31 -3.24
CA ILE A 423 -9.34 -11.36 -4.31
C ILE A 423 -10.14 -12.66 -4.28
N SER A 424 -9.45 -13.81 -4.17
CA SER A 424 -10.12 -15.13 -4.21
C SER A 424 -11.10 -15.34 -3.06
N GLY A 425 -10.80 -14.83 -1.85
CA GLY A 425 -11.69 -14.92 -0.69
C GLY A 425 -12.84 -13.93 -0.69
N ARG A 426 -12.87 -12.97 -1.62
CA ARG A 426 -13.91 -11.92 -1.72
C ARG A 426 -14.80 -12.05 -2.96
N LYS A 427 -14.67 -13.14 -3.72
CA LYS A 427 -15.56 -13.41 -4.85
C LYS A 427 -17.02 -13.43 -4.42
N SER A 428 -17.92 -13.02 -5.31
CA SER A 428 -19.38 -13.05 -5.07
C SER A 428 -19.88 -14.49 -4.88
N SER A 429 -19.37 -15.43 -5.68
CA SER A 429 -19.76 -16.83 -5.60
C SER A 429 -19.27 -17.51 -4.32
N VAL A 430 -20.19 -18.14 -3.63
CA VAL A 430 -19.93 -18.95 -2.41
C VAL A 430 -19.17 -20.21 -2.76
N LEU A 431 -19.56 -20.89 -3.84
CA LEU A 431 -18.95 -22.15 -4.29
C LEU A 431 -17.49 -21.93 -4.72
N ALA A 432 -17.21 -20.84 -5.46
CA ALA A 432 -15.84 -20.51 -5.85
C ALA A 432 -14.94 -20.21 -4.64
N ARG A 433 -15.46 -19.46 -3.65
CA ARG A 433 -14.72 -19.20 -2.40
C ARG A 433 -14.47 -20.49 -1.62
N ALA A 434 -15.48 -21.35 -1.52
CA ALA A 434 -15.40 -22.60 -0.78
C ALA A 434 -14.47 -23.63 -1.47
N ALA A 435 -14.41 -23.63 -2.80
CA ALA A 435 -13.53 -24.50 -3.56
C ALA A 435 -12.05 -24.14 -3.43
N PHE A 436 -11.76 -22.85 -3.22
CA PHE A 436 -10.38 -22.38 -3.18
C PHE A 436 -9.69 -22.76 -1.84
N GLU A 437 -10.25 -22.36 -0.70
CA GLU A 437 -9.74 -22.70 0.65
C GLU A 437 -10.82 -22.46 1.73
N ILE A 438 -10.65 -23.06 2.91
CA ILE A 438 -11.48 -22.87 4.11
C ILE A 438 -12.98 -23.14 3.83
N THR A 439 -13.24 -24.24 3.14
CA THR A 439 -14.56 -24.65 2.63
C THR A 439 -15.66 -24.58 3.69
N SER A 440 -15.43 -25.18 4.88
CA SER A 440 -16.44 -25.27 5.96
C SER A 440 -16.90 -23.89 6.47
N THR A 441 -15.97 -22.94 6.63
CA THR A 441 -16.27 -21.60 7.13
C THR A 441 -17.09 -20.79 6.12
N HIS A 442 -16.74 -20.88 4.83
CA HIS A 442 -17.47 -20.18 3.77
C HIS A 442 -18.89 -20.73 3.60
N LEU A 443 -19.06 -22.05 3.61
CA LEU A 443 -20.38 -22.68 3.51
C LEU A 443 -21.24 -22.38 4.75
N LEU A 444 -20.67 -22.45 5.96
CA LEU A 444 -21.38 -22.12 7.20
C LEU A 444 -21.84 -20.66 7.19
N LYS A 445 -20.95 -19.74 6.81
CA LYS A 445 -21.29 -18.31 6.71
C LYS A 445 -22.41 -18.09 5.71
N ALA A 446 -22.30 -18.65 4.52
CA ALA A 446 -23.34 -18.55 3.49
C ALA A 446 -24.68 -19.10 3.93
N GLY A 447 -24.70 -20.23 4.65
CA GLY A 447 -25.91 -20.79 5.25
C GLY A 447 -26.55 -19.90 6.31
N ILE A 448 -25.74 -19.21 7.12
CA ILE A 448 -26.23 -18.27 8.13
C ILE A 448 -26.76 -16.97 7.49
N THR A 449 -26.06 -16.44 6.48
CA THR A 449 -26.42 -15.18 5.82
C THR A 449 -27.48 -15.34 4.73
N GLY A 450 -27.75 -16.58 4.27
CA GLY A 450 -28.68 -16.86 3.17
C GLY A 450 -28.15 -16.36 1.80
N GLU A 451 -26.81 -16.45 1.58
CA GLU A 451 -26.20 -16.03 0.31
C GLU A 451 -26.67 -16.92 -0.84
N THR A 452 -26.94 -16.30 -2.00
CA THR A 452 -27.35 -16.98 -3.25
C THR A 452 -26.17 -16.99 -4.21
N ASP A 453 -25.89 -18.13 -4.85
CA ASP A 453 -24.88 -18.27 -5.89
C ASP A 453 -25.54 -18.30 -7.28
N HIS A 454 -25.11 -17.43 -8.17
CA HIS A 454 -25.67 -17.31 -9.52
C HIS A 454 -25.04 -18.23 -10.55
N LEU A 455 -23.98 -18.96 -10.18
CA LEU A 455 -23.27 -19.91 -11.03
C LEU A 455 -22.67 -19.26 -12.30
N ASP A 456 -22.15 -18.05 -12.18
CA ASP A 456 -21.60 -17.30 -13.31
C ASP A 456 -20.20 -17.77 -13.73
N GLY A 457 -19.45 -18.37 -12.79
CA GLY A 457 -18.05 -18.76 -12.98
C GLY A 457 -17.86 -20.19 -13.47
N VAL A 458 -16.61 -20.53 -13.76
CA VAL A 458 -16.22 -21.87 -14.24
C VAL A 458 -16.26 -22.91 -13.12
N ALA A 459 -15.68 -22.59 -11.97
CA ALA A 459 -15.54 -23.53 -10.86
C ALA A 459 -16.91 -23.95 -10.28
N GLU A 460 -17.82 -23.01 -10.14
CA GLU A 460 -19.17 -23.22 -9.64
C GLU A 460 -19.96 -24.19 -10.52
N ASN A 461 -19.93 -23.99 -11.84
CA ASN A 461 -20.62 -24.83 -12.79
C ASN A 461 -20.05 -26.25 -12.81
N ILE A 462 -18.73 -26.40 -12.71
CA ILE A 462 -18.08 -27.72 -12.63
C ILE A 462 -18.52 -28.46 -11.37
N ILE A 463 -18.56 -27.78 -10.20
CA ILE A 463 -18.97 -28.39 -8.93
C ILE A 463 -20.38 -28.89 -8.98
N VAL A 464 -21.30 -28.10 -9.59
CA VAL A 464 -22.73 -28.45 -9.70
C VAL A 464 -23.00 -29.44 -10.84
N GLY A 465 -22.03 -29.65 -11.75
CA GLY A 465 -22.18 -30.54 -12.90
C GLY A 465 -22.97 -29.94 -14.05
N GLN A 466 -22.98 -28.60 -14.17
CA GLN A 466 -23.59 -27.89 -15.27
C GLN A 466 -22.57 -27.51 -16.33
N PRO A 467 -22.99 -27.30 -17.60
CA PRO A 467 -22.10 -26.81 -18.65
C PRO A 467 -21.62 -25.40 -18.31
N VAL A 468 -20.34 -25.17 -18.55
CA VAL A 468 -19.69 -23.87 -18.31
C VAL A 468 -20.18 -22.87 -19.37
N THR A 469 -20.58 -21.67 -18.96
CA THR A 469 -21.08 -20.59 -19.82
C THR A 469 -20.00 -19.76 -20.49
N VAL A 470 -18.76 -20.26 -20.55
CA VAL A 470 -17.57 -19.57 -21.09
C VAL A 470 -16.96 -20.42 -22.21
N GLY A 471 -16.29 -19.79 -23.16
CA GLY A 471 -15.69 -20.45 -24.32
C GLY A 471 -16.77 -21.03 -25.27
N THR A 472 -16.53 -22.24 -25.75
CA THR A 472 -17.48 -22.95 -26.65
C THR A 472 -18.81 -23.27 -25.99
N GLY A 473 -18.87 -23.34 -24.65
CA GLY A 473 -20.10 -23.56 -23.89
C GLY A 473 -21.07 -22.37 -23.86
N ALA A 474 -20.60 -21.16 -24.21
CA ALA A 474 -21.44 -19.96 -24.34
C ALA A 474 -22.20 -19.91 -25.66
N VAL A 475 -21.86 -20.78 -26.63
CA VAL A 475 -22.46 -20.78 -27.97
C VAL A 475 -23.63 -21.75 -28.03
N ASN A 476 -24.84 -21.21 -28.20
CA ASN A 476 -26.03 -22.03 -28.44
C ASN A 476 -26.18 -22.35 -29.95
N LEU A 477 -26.07 -23.63 -30.31
CA LEU A 477 -26.23 -24.07 -31.66
C LEU A 477 -27.70 -24.30 -31.97
N ILE A 478 -28.25 -23.57 -32.97
CA ILE A 478 -29.61 -23.74 -33.47
C ILE A 478 -29.55 -24.29 -34.90
N TYR A 479 -30.16 -25.43 -35.11
CA TYR A 479 -30.30 -25.97 -36.46
C TYR A 479 -31.38 -25.23 -37.23
N SER A 480 -31.01 -24.61 -38.37
CA SER A 480 -31.96 -23.96 -39.28
C SER A 480 -31.94 -24.66 -40.64
N PRO A 481 -33.03 -25.33 -41.03
CA PRO A 481 -33.10 -26.02 -42.31
C PRO A 481 -32.94 -25.11 -43.52
N ALA A 482 -33.33 -23.82 -43.40
CA ALA A 482 -33.20 -22.82 -44.44
C ALA A 482 -31.76 -22.42 -44.76
N ALA A 483 -30.88 -22.40 -43.72
CA ALA A 483 -29.48 -22.08 -43.91
C ALA A 483 -28.67 -23.22 -44.55
N ALA A 484 -29.11 -24.47 -44.36
CA ALA A 484 -28.48 -25.65 -44.98
C ALA A 484 -28.73 -25.73 -46.48
N LYS A 485 -29.83 -25.16 -47.00
CA LYS A 485 -30.13 -25.09 -48.45
C LYS A 485 -29.29 -24.04 -49.18
N LYS A 486 -28.92 -22.92 -48.52
CA LYS A 486 -28.11 -21.86 -49.14
C LYS A 486 -26.62 -22.20 -49.36
N LYS A 487 -26.10 -23.28 -48.78
CA LYS A 487 -24.71 -23.75 -48.97
C LYS A 487 -24.57 -24.88 -50.00
N ARG A 488 -25.66 -25.27 -50.70
CA ARG A 488 -25.64 -26.32 -51.73
C ARG A 488 -25.86 -25.81 -53.15
N ASP A 489 -26.09 -24.54 -53.31
CA ASP A 489 -26.09 -23.79 -54.60
C ASP A 489 -24.82 -22.89 -54.61
#